data_dc97e65bc0d1f4aa7f0da760af011903
#
_entry.id   dc97e65bc0d1f4aa7f0da760af011903
#
_cell.length_a   1.000
_cell.length_b   1.000
_cell.length_c   1.000
_cell.angle_alpha   90.00
_cell.angle_beta   90.00
_cell.angle_gamma   90.00
#
_symmetry.space_group_name_H-M   'P 1'
#
loop_
_entity.id
_entity.type
_entity.pdbx_description
1 polymer ?
#
loop_
_entity_poly.entity_id
_entity_poly.type
_entity_poly.pdbx_seq_one_letter_code
_entity_poly.pdbx_strand_id
1 'polypeptide(L)'
;TPLGRLPLADVNDEILLTVLEKVHSKAPSSAMKVKTLVNQIFIHMKEKRLFKGTNPTLELKGNSLITPPKVKHFSHLEEHRVGEFISALDRDRESGLITRTFLYVVMVTGLRTGSLANAQWKWLDSKTNTLHVPSMFMKGRQGFRCPLPKQAMIKLNALRTFLNSKSTDYIFEGNKGKPISDATA
;
A
#
# COMPACT_ATOMS: atom_id res chain seq x y z
N THR A 1 -4.86 16.60 -24.96
CA THR A 1 -3.49 16.20 -25.37
C THR A 1 -2.77 15.74 -24.12
N PRO A 2 -2.17 14.54 -24.10
CA PRO A 2 -1.42 14.09 -22.93
C PRO A 2 -0.19 14.99 -22.78
N LEU A 3 -0.01 15.63 -21.62
CA LEU A 3 1.15 16.48 -21.28
C LEU A 3 2.49 15.87 -21.68
N GLY A 4 2.64 14.56 -21.52
CA GLY A 4 3.90 13.86 -21.82
C GLY A 4 4.33 13.80 -23.29
N ARG A 5 3.52 14.33 -24.19
CA ARG A 5 3.85 14.43 -25.63
C ARG A 5 4.23 15.86 -26.06
N LEU A 6 4.07 16.83 -25.18
CA LEU A 6 4.40 18.21 -25.47
C LEU A 6 5.86 18.50 -25.10
N PRO A 7 6.58 19.27 -25.92
CA PRO A 7 7.84 19.87 -25.48
C PRO A 7 7.63 20.65 -24.18
N LEU A 8 8.61 20.66 -23.31
CA LEU A 8 8.50 21.31 -22.01
C LEU A 8 8.24 22.84 -22.14
N ALA A 9 8.78 23.44 -23.21
CA ALA A 9 8.60 24.85 -23.50
C ALA A 9 7.15 25.23 -23.85
N ASP A 10 6.36 24.28 -24.34
CA ASP A 10 4.99 24.50 -24.79
C ASP A 10 3.97 24.23 -23.66
N VAL A 11 4.43 23.74 -22.53
CA VAL A 11 3.56 23.50 -21.36
C VAL A 11 3.40 24.80 -20.59
N ASN A 12 2.27 25.47 -20.80
CA ASN A 12 1.85 26.67 -20.06
C ASN A 12 0.83 26.35 -18.96
N ASP A 13 0.43 27.36 -18.21
CA ASP A 13 -0.53 27.28 -17.11
C ASP A 13 -1.94 26.89 -17.59
N GLU A 14 -2.42 27.39 -18.74
CA GLU A 14 -3.73 27.06 -19.30
C GLU A 14 -3.85 25.57 -19.66
N ILE A 15 -2.84 25.04 -20.37
CA ILE A 15 -2.78 23.61 -20.73
C ILE A 15 -2.73 22.76 -19.46
N LEU A 16 -1.90 23.17 -18.50
CA LEU A 16 -1.77 22.47 -17.24
C LEU A 16 -3.09 22.51 -16.44
N LEU A 17 -3.74 23.66 -16.36
CA LEU A 17 -5.03 23.82 -15.68
C LEU A 17 -6.10 22.90 -16.27
N THR A 18 -6.26 22.90 -17.60
CA THR A 18 -7.22 22.04 -18.31
C THR A 18 -7.01 20.55 -17.97
N VAL A 19 -5.76 20.11 -17.94
CA VAL A 19 -5.45 18.72 -17.58
C VAL A 19 -5.74 18.43 -16.13
N LEU A 20 -5.39 19.34 -15.23
CA LEU A 20 -5.62 19.19 -13.80
C LEU A 20 -7.10 19.17 -13.46
N GLU A 21 -7.92 20.02 -14.08
CA GLU A 21 -9.38 20.05 -13.90
C GLU A 21 -10.02 18.73 -14.35
N LYS A 22 -9.60 18.21 -15.50
CA LYS A 22 -10.08 16.91 -16.00
C LYS A 22 -9.72 15.74 -15.08
N VAL A 23 -8.56 15.80 -14.45
CA VAL A 23 -8.16 14.79 -13.45
C VAL A 23 -8.89 15.03 -12.13
N HIS A 24 -9.03 16.30 -11.71
CA HIS A 24 -9.66 16.69 -10.45
C HIS A 24 -11.14 16.28 -10.40
N SER A 25 -11.87 16.41 -11.50
CA SER A 25 -13.28 16.01 -11.57
C SER A 25 -13.51 14.52 -11.25
N LYS A 26 -12.51 13.68 -11.51
CA LYS A 26 -12.58 12.23 -11.27
C LYS A 26 -11.83 11.79 -10.01
N ALA A 27 -10.70 12.41 -9.72
CA ALA A 27 -9.79 12.02 -8.67
C ALA A 27 -9.00 13.23 -8.11
N PRO A 28 -9.60 14.02 -7.21
CA PRO A 28 -8.99 15.25 -6.68
C PRO A 28 -7.58 15.06 -6.11
N SER A 29 -7.38 14.00 -5.33
CA SER A 29 -6.05 13.67 -4.77
C SER A 29 -5.00 13.37 -5.84
N SER A 30 -5.41 12.79 -6.97
CA SER A 30 -4.51 12.50 -8.09
C SER A 30 -4.13 13.78 -8.84
N ALA A 31 -5.05 14.73 -8.99
CA ALA A 31 -4.75 16.04 -9.58
C ALA A 31 -3.67 16.77 -8.79
N MET A 32 -3.75 16.75 -7.46
CA MET A 32 -2.71 17.34 -6.59
C MET A 32 -1.34 16.66 -6.78
N LYS A 33 -1.31 15.33 -6.90
CA LYS A 33 -0.08 14.58 -7.18
C LYS A 33 0.51 14.94 -8.55
N VAL A 34 -0.34 15.06 -9.58
CA VAL A 34 0.10 15.48 -10.93
C VAL A 34 0.67 16.89 -10.88
N LYS A 35 0.01 17.86 -10.21
CA LYS A 35 0.54 19.22 -10.03
C LYS A 35 1.91 19.20 -9.35
N THR A 36 2.06 18.43 -8.29
CA THR A 36 3.35 18.30 -7.57
C THR A 36 4.42 17.68 -8.47
N LEU A 37 4.10 16.64 -9.22
CA LEU A 37 5.05 15.99 -10.13
C LEU A 37 5.52 16.95 -11.24
N VAL A 38 4.58 17.66 -11.87
CA VAL A 38 4.92 18.68 -12.89
C VAL A 38 5.82 19.75 -12.29
N ASN A 39 5.51 20.24 -11.10
CA ASN A 39 6.37 21.21 -10.41
C ASN A 39 7.80 20.69 -10.22
N GLN A 40 7.94 19.44 -9.76
CA GLN A 40 9.26 18.80 -9.56
C GLN A 40 10.03 18.67 -10.88
N ILE A 41 9.36 18.33 -11.98
CA ILE A 41 9.97 18.24 -13.30
C ILE A 41 10.55 19.62 -13.70
N PHE A 42 9.76 20.69 -13.61
CA PHE A 42 10.22 22.03 -13.96
C PHE A 42 11.37 22.51 -13.07
N ILE A 43 11.31 22.25 -11.76
CA ILE A 43 12.40 22.56 -10.83
C ILE A 43 13.68 21.84 -11.27
N HIS A 44 13.60 20.52 -11.49
CA HIS A 44 14.74 19.71 -11.91
C HIS A 44 15.36 20.19 -13.22
N MET A 45 14.52 20.51 -14.21
CA MET A 45 15.00 21.00 -15.51
C MET A 45 15.67 22.36 -15.40
N LYS A 46 15.22 23.24 -14.50
CA LYS A 46 15.88 24.52 -14.19
C LYS A 46 17.23 24.30 -13.50
N GLU A 47 17.30 23.42 -12.52
CA GLU A 47 18.55 23.08 -11.82
C GLU A 47 19.62 22.52 -12.78
N LYS A 48 19.18 21.71 -13.74
CA LYS A 48 20.04 21.18 -14.80
C LYS A 48 20.35 22.19 -15.92
N ARG A 49 19.83 23.43 -15.82
CA ARG A 49 19.97 24.49 -16.86
C ARG A 49 19.44 24.08 -18.24
N LEU A 50 18.52 23.09 -18.28
CA LEU A 50 17.89 22.61 -19.52
C LEU A 50 16.61 23.38 -19.87
N PHE A 51 16.11 24.21 -18.95
CA PHE A 51 14.94 25.04 -19.15
C PHE A 51 15.12 26.41 -18.46
N LYS A 52 14.84 27.48 -19.23
CA LYS A 52 14.97 28.88 -18.75
C LYS A 52 13.62 29.59 -18.55
N GLY A 53 12.53 28.96 -18.97
CA GLY A 53 11.18 29.54 -18.88
C GLY A 53 10.58 29.57 -17.46
N THR A 54 9.35 30.05 -17.36
CA THR A 54 8.59 30.07 -16.11
C THR A 54 8.00 28.68 -15.81
N ASN A 55 7.95 28.32 -14.55
CA ASN A 55 7.30 27.09 -14.13
C ASN A 55 5.78 27.31 -14.05
N PRO A 56 4.97 26.71 -14.91
CA PRO A 56 3.52 26.98 -15.00
C PRO A 56 2.75 26.62 -13.73
N THR A 57 3.30 25.77 -12.88
CA THR A 57 2.63 25.42 -11.62
C THR A 57 2.63 26.57 -10.61
N LEU A 58 3.50 27.57 -10.77
CA LEU A 58 3.58 28.74 -9.88
C LEU A 58 2.41 29.68 -10.10
N GLU A 59 1.96 29.84 -11.35
CA GLU A 59 0.81 30.63 -11.71
C GLU A 59 -0.52 30.04 -11.20
N LEU A 60 -0.51 28.71 -10.93
CA LEU A 60 -1.66 28.01 -10.36
C LEU A 60 -1.69 28.03 -8.82
N LYS A 61 -0.85 28.83 -8.16
CA LYS A 61 -0.92 29.01 -6.71
C LYS A 61 -2.18 29.80 -6.35
N GLY A 62 -2.98 29.24 -5.43
CA GLY A 62 -4.22 29.88 -5.00
C GLY A 62 -5.42 29.67 -5.93
N ASN A 63 -5.29 28.87 -6.99
CA ASN A 63 -6.42 28.52 -7.83
C ASN A 63 -7.41 27.66 -7.04
N SER A 64 -8.59 28.20 -6.75
CA SER A 64 -9.65 27.56 -5.97
C SER A 64 -10.25 26.31 -6.64
N LEU A 65 -10.08 26.18 -7.97
CA LEU A 65 -10.59 25.05 -8.74
C LEU A 65 -9.83 23.73 -8.46
N ILE A 66 -8.61 23.84 -7.92
CA ILE A 66 -7.78 22.67 -7.60
C ILE A 66 -7.46 22.70 -6.10
N THR A 67 -8.48 22.48 -5.28
CA THR A 67 -8.34 22.40 -3.84
C THR A 67 -8.06 20.94 -3.41
N PRO A 68 -7.18 20.73 -2.42
CA PRO A 68 -7.02 19.40 -1.88
C PRO A 68 -8.33 18.91 -1.25
N PRO A 69 -8.73 17.66 -1.47
CA PRO A 69 -9.92 17.11 -0.83
C PRO A 69 -9.74 17.11 0.69
N LYS A 70 -10.84 17.34 1.41
CA LYS A 70 -10.83 17.15 2.86
C LYS A 70 -10.41 15.72 3.17
N VAL A 71 -9.35 15.55 3.92
CA VAL A 71 -8.88 14.21 4.34
C VAL A 71 -9.88 13.69 5.37
N LYS A 72 -10.62 12.65 4.98
CA LYS A 72 -11.42 11.86 5.92
C LYS A 72 -10.58 10.64 6.29
N HIS A 73 -10.10 10.61 7.52
CA HIS A 73 -9.41 9.44 8.04
C HIS A 73 -10.38 8.27 8.16
N PHE A 74 -9.90 7.07 7.87
CA PHE A 74 -10.67 5.86 8.17
C PHE A 74 -10.85 5.76 9.68
N SER A 75 -11.99 5.22 10.11
CA SER A 75 -12.18 4.85 11.50
C SER A 75 -11.16 3.76 11.87
N HIS A 76 -10.68 3.80 13.09
CA HIS A 76 -9.79 2.78 13.65
C HIS A 76 -10.56 1.97 14.70
N LEU A 77 -10.10 0.76 14.93
CA LEU A 77 -10.59 -0.06 16.01
C LEU A 77 -10.03 0.47 17.34
N GLU A 78 -10.88 0.80 18.27
CA GLU A 78 -10.47 1.23 19.61
C GLU A 78 -9.84 0.06 20.38
N GLU A 79 -8.81 0.35 21.17
CA GLU A 79 -8.01 -0.67 21.86
C GLU A 79 -8.85 -1.64 22.69
N HIS A 80 -9.84 -1.12 23.45
CA HIS A 80 -10.72 -1.95 24.26
C HIS A 80 -11.60 -2.91 23.45
N ARG A 81 -11.79 -2.67 22.14
CA ARG A 81 -12.60 -3.50 21.25
C ARG A 81 -11.79 -4.57 20.49
N VAL A 82 -10.46 -4.59 20.65
CA VAL A 82 -9.60 -5.58 19.98
C VAL A 82 -10.01 -7.01 20.35
N GLY A 83 -10.34 -7.27 21.61
CA GLY A 83 -10.81 -8.58 22.06
C GLY A 83 -12.13 -9.02 21.41
N GLU A 84 -13.05 -8.09 21.20
CA GLU A 84 -14.32 -8.35 20.48
C GLU A 84 -14.05 -8.71 19.03
N PHE A 85 -13.16 -7.97 18.38
CA PHE A 85 -12.76 -8.22 17.00
C PHE A 85 -12.14 -9.61 16.83
N ILE A 86 -11.19 -9.98 17.69
CA ILE A 86 -10.57 -11.33 17.67
C ILE A 86 -11.65 -12.41 17.85
N SER A 87 -12.56 -12.22 18.78
CA SER A 87 -13.65 -13.17 19.05
C SER A 87 -14.62 -13.27 17.87
N ALA A 88 -14.90 -12.16 17.19
CA ALA A 88 -15.72 -12.14 15.99
C ALA A 88 -15.00 -12.86 14.83
N LEU A 89 -13.71 -12.61 14.64
CA LEU A 89 -12.88 -13.25 13.62
C LEU A 89 -12.80 -14.78 13.81
N ASP A 90 -12.72 -15.24 15.05
CA ASP A 90 -12.68 -16.67 15.36
C ASP A 90 -14.03 -17.37 15.14
N ARG A 91 -15.14 -16.65 15.32
CA ARG A 91 -16.51 -17.16 15.10
C ARG A 91 -16.96 -17.06 13.66
N ASP A 92 -16.32 -16.21 12.85
CA ASP A 92 -16.69 -16.02 11.46
C ASP A 92 -16.54 -17.35 10.68
N ARG A 93 -17.63 -17.79 10.04
CA ARG A 93 -17.69 -19.00 9.21
C ARG A 93 -17.79 -18.71 7.72
N GLU A 94 -18.03 -17.46 7.36
CA GLU A 94 -18.17 -17.02 5.98
C GLU A 94 -16.78 -16.80 5.35
N SER A 95 -15.85 -16.20 6.08
CA SER A 95 -14.48 -16.03 5.62
C SER A 95 -13.68 -17.33 5.74
N GLY A 96 -12.88 -17.61 4.73
CA GLY A 96 -11.99 -18.78 4.72
C GLY A 96 -10.92 -18.70 5.82
N LEU A 97 -10.42 -19.88 6.23
CA LEU A 97 -9.39 -19.98 7.28
C LEU A 97 -8.14 -19.13 6.95
N ILE A 98 -7.75 -19.06 5.67
CA ILE A 98 -6.62 -18.26 5.20
C ILE A 98 -6.85 -16.78 5.53
N THR A 99 -7.99 -16.22 5.14
CA THR A 99 -8.34 -14.81 5.37
C THR A 99 -8.36 -14.47 6.85
N ARG A 100 -9.02 -15.29 7.66
CA ARG A 100 -9.09 -15.08 9.12
C ARG A 100 -7.70 -15.10 9.78
N THR A 101 -6.87 -16.07 9.39
CA THR A 101 -5.51 -16.16 9.92
C THR A 101 -4.65 -15.00 9.44
N PHE A 102 -4.82 -14.56 8.19
CA PHE A 102 -4.13 -13.40 7.63
C PHE A 102 -4.46 -12.12 8.42
N LEU A 103 -5.75 -11.83 8.60
CA LEU A 103 -6.21 -10.65 9.35
C LEU A 103 -5.69 -10.66 10.79
N TYR A 104 -5.73 -11.82 11.45
CA TYR A 104 -5.16 -11.96 12.79
C TYR A 104 -3.67 -11.63 12.83
N VAL A 105 -2.88 -12.20 11.88
CA VAL A 105 -1.44 -11.96 11.85
C VAL A 105 -1.10 -10.52 11.47
N VAL A 106 -1.83 -9.90 10.54
CA VAL A 106 -1.70 -8.45 10.25
C VAL A 106 -1.88 -7.63 11.52
N MET A 107 -2.94 -7.91 12.27
CA MET A 107 -3.28 -7.16 13.48
C MET A 107 -2.19 -7.27 14.56
N VAL A 108 -1.70 -8.48 14.83
CA VAL A 108 -0.73 -8.69 15.92
C VAL A 108 0.72 -8.32 15.54
N THR A 109 1.02 -8.17 14.25
CA THR A 109 2.38 -7.84 13.77
C THR A 109 2.52 -6.41 13.29
N GLY A 110 1.46 -5.76 12.88
CA GLY A 110 1.49 -4.46 12.23
C GLY A 110 2.24 -4.45 10.89
N LEU A 111 2.53 -5.63 10.31
CA LEU A 111 3.16 -5.73 9.00
C LEU A 111 2.23 -5.17 7.92
N ARG A 112 2.82 -4.55 6.90
CA ARG A 112 2.02 -4.15 5.73
C ARG A 112 1.40 -5.36 5.08
N THR A 113 0.12 -5.24 4.69
CA THR A 113 -0.63 -6.33 4.06
C THR A 113 0.10 -6.95 2.88
N GLY A 114 0.66 -6.14 1.97
CA GLY A 114 1.42 -6.64 0.83
C GLY A 114 2.71 -7.38 1.21
N SER A 115 3.38 -7.01 2.30
CA SER A 115 4.56 -7.75 2.80
C SER A 115 4.17 -9.10 3.37
N LEU A 116 3.09 -9.13 4.16
CA LEU A 116 2.60 -10.35 4.79
C LEU A 116 1.95 -11.30 3.77
N ALA A 117 1.20 -10.78 2.80
CA ALA A 117 0.58 -11.60 1.74
C ALA A 117 1.60 -12.45 0.99
N ASN A 118 2.81 -11.92 0.78
CA ASN A 118 3.90 -12.64 0.12
C ASN A 118 4.68 -13.57 1.05
N ALA A 119 4.30 -13.70 2.32
CA ALA A 119 5.02 -14.54 3.27
C ALA A 119 5.01 -16.02 2.86
N GLN A 120 6.17 -16.65 2.97
CA GLN A 120 6.37 -18.05 2.66
C GLN A 120 6.75 -18.84 3.92
N TRP A 121 6.37 -20.12 3.97
CA TRP A 121 6.66 -20.98 5.11
C TRP A 121 8.15 -21.09 5.42
N LYS A 122 9.03 -21.01 4.41
CA LYS A 122 10.49 -21.00 4.61
C LYS A 122 11.03 -19.76 5.35
N TRP A 123 10.23 -18.69 5.44
CA TRP A 123 10.61 -17.48 6.17
C TRP A 123 10.25 -17.57 7.66
N LEU A 124 9.48 -18.58 8.04
CA LEU A 124 9.04 -18.78 9.42
C LEU A 124 10.05 -19.68 10.16
N ASP A 125 10.73 -19.11 11.12
CA ASP A 125 11.53 -19.85 12.09
C ASP A 125 10.66 -20.25 13.28
N SER A 126 10.25 -21.53 13.31
CA SER A 126 9.41 -22.07 14.38
C SER A 126 10.16 -22.24 15.71
N LYS A 127 11.51 -22.26 15.71
CA LYS A 127 12.29 -22.37 16.95
C LYS A 127 12.30 -21.06 17.73
N THR A 128 12.40 -19.96 17.01
CA THR A 128 12.43 -18.62 17.59
C THR A 128 11.08 -17.89 17.48
N ASN A 129 10.06 -18.49 16.88
CA ASN A 129 8.78 -17.86 16.58
C ASN A 129 8.94 -16.54 15.82
N THR A 130 9.79 -16.52 14.80
CA THR A 130 10.13 -15.30 14.07
C THR A 130 9.85 -15.46 12.58
N LEU A 131 9.16 -14.49 11.99
CA LEU A 131 8.99 -14.39 10.54
C LEU A 131 10.07 -13.45 9.98
N HIS A 132 10.90 -13.97 9.08
CA HIS A 132 11.98 -13.24 8.41
C HIS A 132 11.49 -12.73 7.06
N VAL A 133 11.11 -11.47 6.97
CA VAL A 133 10.64 -10.84 5.73
C VAL A 133 11.83 -10.32 4.94
N PRO A 134 12.08 -10.81 3.70
CA PRO A 134 13.18 -10.32 2.88
C PRO A 134 13.05 -8.85 2.48
N SER A 135 14.17 -8.20 2.27
CA SER A 135 14.25 -6.77 1.96
C SER A 135 13.44 -6.33 0.75
N MET A 136 13.33 -7.19 -0.27
CA MET A 136 12.57 -6.90 -1.50
C MET A 136 11.06 -6.73 -1.26
N PHE A 137 10.52 -7.30 -0.16
CA PHE A 137 9.12 -7.17 0.24
C PHE A 137 8.88 -6.07 1.26
N MET A 138 9.93 -5.33 1.64
CA MET A 138 9.85 -4.22 2.59
C MET A 138 9.99 -2.88 1.88
N LYS A 139 9.14 -1.91 2.21
CA LYS A 139 9.19 -0.55 1.61
C LYS A 139 10.55 0.13 1.79
N GLY A 140 11.22 -0.11 2.93
CA GLY A 140 12.54 0.43 3.26
C GLY A 140 13.71 -0.34 2.64
N ARG A 141 13.45 -1.41 1.86
CA ARG A 141 14.48 -2.27 1.26
C ARG A 141 15.49 -2.85 2.27
N GLN A 142 15.07 -2.96 3.53
CA GLN A 142 15.82 -3.67 4.58
C GLN A 142 14.99 -4.85 5.04
N GLY A 143 15.63 -6.02 5.21
CA GLY A 143 14.97 -7.20 5.72
C GLY A 143 14.45 -6.96 7.14
N PHE A 144 13.34 -7.56 7.50
CA PHE A 144 12.71 -7.38 8.80
C PHE A 144 12.49 -8.71 9.50
N ARG A 145 12.83 -8.77 10.78
CA ARG A 145 12.59 -9.92 11.66
C ARG A 145 11.41 -9.58 12.55
N CYS A 146 10.29 -10.23 12.32
CA CYS A 146 9.06 -10.02 13.06
C CYS A 146 8.85 -11.15 14.08
N PRO A 147 8.98 -10.90 15.38
CA PRO A 147 8.62 -11.88 16.38
C PRO A 147 7.11 -12.11 16.37
N LEU A 148 6.69 -13.36 16.46
CA LEU A 148 5.30 -13.76 16.45
C LEU A 148 4.87 -14.22 17.86
N PRO A 149 3.71 -13.75 18.36
CA PRO A 149 3.16 -14.24 19.60
C PRO A 149 2.74 -15.71 19.47
N LYS A 150 2.73 -16.44 20.58
CA LYS A 150 2.38 -17.88 20.61
C LYS A 150 1.03 -18.16 19.92
N GLN A 151 0.06 -17.29 20.11
CA GLN A 151 -1.27 -17.43 19.50
C GLN A 151 -1.22 -17.36 17.97
N ALA A 152 -0.38 -16.48 17.41
CA ALA A 152 -0.16 -16.43 15.96
C ALA A 152 0.46 -17.73 15.45
N MET A 153 1.45 -18.27 16.15
CA MET A 153 2.07 -19.54 15.81
C MET A 153 1.09 -20.71 15.83
N ILE A 154 0.19 -20.75 16.82
CA ILE A 154 -0.88 -21.77 16.89
C ILE A 154 -1.78 -21.69 15.65
N LYS A 155 -2.24 -20.48 15.29
CA LYS A 155 -3.09 -20.29 14.11
C LYS A 155 -2.37 -20.62 12.81
N LEU A 156 -1.09 -20.23 12.67
CA LEU A 156 -0.28 -20.55 11.50
C LEU A 156 -0.03 -22.07 11.37
N ASN A 157 0.26 -22.76 12.46
CA ASN A 157 0.45 -24.21 12.44
C ASN A 157 -0.85 -24.94 12.06
N ALA A 158 -2.00 -24.52 12.60
CA ALA A 158 -3.30 -25.05 12.21
C ALA A 158 -3.59 -24.81 10.71
N LEU A 159 -3.27 -23.60 10.20
CA LEU A 159 -3.40 -23.29 8.78
C LEU A 159 -2.49 -24.19 7.92
N ARG A 160 -1.24 -24.38 8.33
CA ARG A 160 -0.29 -25.25 7.61
C ARG A 160 -0.78 -26.69 7.51
N THR A 161 -1.28 -27.23 8.61
CA THR A 161 -1.85 -28.59 8.66
C THR A 161 -3.09 -28.70 7.76
N PHE A 162 -3.99 -27.71 7.83
CA PHE A 162 -5.22 -27.66 7.04
C PHE A 162 -4.93 -27.65 5.54
N LEU A 163 -3.94 -26.85 5.10
CA LEU A 163 -3.56 -26.71 3.69
C LEU A 163 -2.59 -27.79 3.21
N ASN A 164 -2.06 -28.63 4.11
CA ASN A 164 -0.96 -29.58 3.81
C ASN A 164 0.21 -28.90 3.09
N SER A 165 0.59 -27.69 3.53
CA SER A 165 1.51 -26.80 2.84
C SER A 165 2.96 -27.23 2.95
N LYS A 166 3.69 -27.09 1.85
CA LYS A 166 5.15 -27.30 1.79
C LYS A 166 5.90 -26.05 2.26
N SER A 167 7.19 -26.20 2.55
CA SER A 167 8.01 -25.08 3.02
C SER A 167 8.22 -23.98 1.97
N THR A 168 8.03 -24.27 0.70
CA THR A 168 8.15 -23.34 -0.42
C THR A 168 6.87 -22.58 -0.72
N ASP A 169 5.75 -23.02 -0.16
CA ASP A 169 4.44 -22.48 -0.44
C ASP A 169 4.24 -21.15 0.30
N TYR A 170 3.32 -20.34 -0.20
CA TYR A 170 2.88 -19.14 0.52
C TYR A 170 2.11 -19.53 1.78
N ILE A 171 2.32 -18.79 2.88
CA ILE A 171 1.56 -18.96 4.11
C ILE A 171 0.08 -18.66 3.85
N PHE A 172 -0.16 -17.59 3.09
CA PHE A 172 -1.49 -17.12 2.73
C PHE A 172 -1.68 -17.28 1.23
N GLU A 173 -1.92 -18.50 0.83
CA GLU A 173 -2.10 -18.85 -0.57
C GLU A 173 -3.51 -18.46 -1.02
N GLY A 174 -3.56 -17.73 -2.13
CA GLY A 174 -4.79 -17.40 -2.84
C GLY A 174 -5.04 -18.35 -4.01
N ASN A 175 -5.68 -17.82 -5.05
CA ASN A 175 -6.00 -18.63 -6.23
C ASN A 175 -4.75 -19.05 -7.02
N LYS A 176 -4.73 -20.29 -7.50
CA LYS A 176 -3.71 -20.84 -8.41
C LYS A 176 -2.27 -20.78 -7.88
N GLY A 177 -2.06 -21.04 -6.60
CA GLY A 177 -0.71 -21.04 -6.01
C GLY A 177 -0.05 -19.65 -5.90
N LYS A 178 -0.82 -18.57 -6.05
CA LYS A 178 -0.35 -17.20 -5.86
C LYS A 178 -0.64 -16.72 -4.44
N PRO A 179 0.07 -15.70 -3.95
CA PRO A 179 -0.27 -15.11 -2.66
C PRO A 179 -1.69 -14.53 -2.67
N ILE A 180 -2.33 -14.46 -1.51
CA ILE A 180 -3.59 -13.73 -1.34
C ILE A 180 -3.42 -12.29 -1.81
N SER A 181 -4.42 -11.72 -2.49
CA SER A 181 -4.36 -10.31 -2.88
C SER A 181 -4.68 -9.41 -1.70
N ASP A 182 -4.00 -8.26 -1.62
CA ASP A 182 -4.28 -7.22 -0.61
C ASP A 182 -5.71 -6.63 -0.72
N ALA A 183 -6.37 -6.83 -1.86
CA ALA A 183 -7.77 -6.45 -2.06
C ALA A 183 -8.77 -7.48 -1.52
N THR A 184 -8.30 -8.67 -1.11
CA THR A 184 -9.14 -9.77 -0.62
C THR A 184 -9.16 -9.81 0.93
N ALA A 185 -8.31 -8.99 1.57
CA ALA A 185 -8.16 -8.96 3.04
C ALA A 185 -8.93 -7.75 3.66
#